data_2ff4184a42903ca532d33435b815dedc
#
_entry.id   2ff4184a42903ca532d33435b815dedc
#
_cell.length_a   1.000
_cell.length_b   1.000
_cell.length_c   1.000
_cell.angle_alpha   90.00
_cell.angle_beta   90.00
_cell.angle_gamma   90.00
#
_symmetry.space_group_name_H-M   'P 1'
#
loop_
_entity.id
_entity.type
_entity.pdbx_description
1 polymer ?
#
loop_
_entity_poly.entity_id
_entity_poly.type
_entity_poly.pdbx_seq_one_letter_code
_entity_poly.pdbx_strand_id
1 'polypeptide(L)'
;MGVDFKLTIDSEAFKNHTGPKVNYSDSKIAADEFYIQNHNLLFEHDIKNQSIDCFTVNNNKAFFKTVTSDFAFDILAASFYLISRYEEYLPHEKDMYGRYDCERSLAYREGFLNLPLINIWVKDFAEKLKEKYPIFNTQYSIFKFEPTYDIDIAYAYKYKGLLRNIGGFLKSPSSERIKVLTGAVQDPFDCYAWLNQLHQQYNLQPIYFFLVAAKNGQYDKNILPHKDAMWNLIKQHAKKYRVGLHPSWQSGDDKSLLKKEKEQLVAMIQAAQSVPTQIAESVSTPGRQHYIRFNLPEGYQRLNKAGITDDYSMGYGSINGFRASVASTFYWYDLEKEEQTTLHVHPFCFMDANSFYEQRQNPEQTLQELLHYLLVCKEVNATLITIWHNNFLGTASEFNGWKELYEKFIAQVQQ
;
A
#
# COMPACT_ATOMS: atom_id res chain seq x y z
N MET A 1 14.54 10.76 -6.17
CA MET A 1 15.82 11.28 -6.74
C MET A 1 16.95 11.30 -5.70
N GLY A 2 16.68 11.33 -4.41
CA GLY A 2 17.72 11.38 -3.36
C GLY A 2 18.59 12.63 -3.43
N VAL A 3 17.99 13.78 -3.71
CA VAL A 3 18.69 15.06 -3.85
C VAL A 3 18.21 16.01 -2.76
N ASP A 4 19.15 16.59 -2.04
CA ASP A 4 18.88 17.69 -1.13
C ASP A 4 18.66 18.97 -1.93
N PHE A 5 17.64 19.74 -1.56
CA PHE A 5 17.33 21.00 -2.21
C PHE A 5 16.96 22.08 -1.19
N LYS A 6 17.19 23.32 -1.56
CA LYS A 6 16.78 24.49 -0.76
C LYS A 6 15.70 25.28 -1.51
N LEU A 7 14.60 25.56 -0.85
CA LEU A 7 13.55 26.44 -1.38
C LEU A 7 13.89 27.89 -1.10
N THR A 8 13.58 28.77 -2.05
CA THR A 8 13.69 30.22 -1.89
C THR A 8 12.59 30.93 -2.67
N ILE A 9 12.09 32.04 -2.15
CA ILE A 9 11.22 33.02 -2.83
C ILE A 9 11.97 34.30 -3.21
N ASP A 10 13.27 34.37 -2.88
CA ASP A 10 14.11 35.51 -3.20
C ASP A 10 14.72 35.33 -4.59
N SER A 11 14.21 36.13 -5.55
CA SER A 11 14.64 36.10 -6.95
C SER A 11 16.12 36.47 -7.14
N GLU A 12 16.68 37.37 -6.32
CA GLU A 12 18.07 37.76 -6.44
C GLU A 12 19.01 36.63 -5.91
N ALA A 13 18.64 36.02 -4.78
CA ALA A 13 19.36 34.87 -4.28
C ALA A 13 19.31 33.72 -5.28
N PHE A 14 18.17 33.49 -5.93
CA PHE A 14 18.02 32.48 -6.98
C PHE A 14 18.87 32.77 -8.21
N LYS A 15 18.87 34.00 -8.74
CA LYS A 15 19.70 34.40 -9.90
C LYS A 15 21.19 34.22 -9.64
N ASN A 16 21.64 34.60 -8.43
CA ASN A 16 23.04 34.54 -8.05
C ASN A 16 23.53 33.14 -7.67
N HIS A 17 22.62 32.17 -7.58
CA HIS A 17 23.02 30.77 -7.34
C HIS A 17 23.72 30.18 -8.57
N THR A 18 24.91 29.63 -8.40
CA THR A 18 25.76 29.09 -9.46
C THR A 18 25.59 27.60 -9.72
N GLY A 19 24.86 26.88 -8.85
CA GLY A 19 24.56 25.45 -9.00
C GLY A 19 23.29 25.16 -9.77
N PRO A 20 22.88 23.87 -9.86
CA PRO A 20 21.60 23.49 -10.43
C PRO A 20 20.43 24.20 -9.74
N LYS A 21 19.57 24.83 -10.51
CA LYS A 21 18.41 25.58 -10.01
C LYS A 21 17.18 25.34 -10.85
N VAL A 22 16.05 25.14 -10.15
CA VAL A 22 14.73 24.92 -10.77
C VAL A 22 13.83 26.10 -10.42
N ASN A 23 13.35 26.80 -11.41
CA ASN A 23 12.35 27.84 -11.26
C ASN A 23 10.96 27.24 -11.45
N TYR A 24 10.11 27.38 -10.45
CA TYR A 24 8.69 27.00 -10.50
C TYR A 24 7.83 28.24 -10.29
N SER A 25 7.47 28.90 -11.38
CA SER A 25 6.75 30.17 -11.37
C SER A 25 6.08 30.45 -12.72
N ASP A 26 5.44 31.61 -12.87
CA ASP A 26 4.77 32.06 -14.09
C ASP A 26 5.73 32.48 -15.22
N SER A 27 6.98 32.77 -14.91
CA SER A 27 7.93 33.30 -15.88
C SER A 27 9.38 32.94 -15.56
N LYS A 28 10.24 32.96 -16.58
CA LYS A 28 11.69 32.78 -16.41
C LYS A 28 12.30 33.95 -15.63
N ILE A 29 13.20 33.58 -14.71
CA ILE A 29 13.93 34.52 -13.82
C ILE A 29 15.40 34.65 -14.23
N ALA A 30 16.02 33.52 -14.68
CA ALA A 30 17.41 33.46 -15.05
C ALA A 30 17.62 32.69 -16.37
N ALA A 31 18.68 32.98 -17.12
CA ALA A 31 18.93 32.31 -18.39
C ALA A 31 19.39 30.86 -18.24
N ASP A 32 20.02 30.52 -17.12
CA ASP A 32 20.63 29.23 -16.83
C ASP A 32 19.77 28.32 -15.92
N GLU A 33 18.52 28.71 -15.64
CA GLU A 33 17.57 27.94 -14.83
C GLU A 33 16.92 26.78 -15.58
N PHE A 34 16.55 25.73 -14.88
CA PHE A 34 15.55 24.77 -15.36
C PHE A 34 14.17 25.32 -15.00
N TYR A 35 13.37 25.64 -16.01
CA TYR A 35 12.09 26.31 -15.82
C TYR A 35 10.92 25.36 -15.96
N ILE A 36 10.03 25.37 -14.97
CA ILE A 36 8.73 24.71 -14.98
C ILE A 36 7.67 25.77 -14.80
N GLN A 37 6.85 25.98 -15.81
CA GLN A 37 5.68 26.85 -15.71
C GLN A 37 4.64 26.19 -14.81
N ASN A 38 4.18 26.88 -13.77
CA ASN A 38 3.21 26.36 -12.83
C ASN A 38 1.79 26.29 -13.43
N HIS A 39 1.00 25.35 -12.91
CA HIS A 39 -0.43 25.16 -13.24
C HIS A 39 -1.35 25.75 -12.14
N ASN A 40 -0.86 26.52 -11.23
CA ASN A 40 -1.59 27.11 -10.09
C ASN A 40 -2.08 26.13 -9.01
N LEU A 41 -2.28 24.84 -9.27
CA LEU A 41 -2.83 23.90 -8.28
C LEU A 41 -2.13 23.96 -6.91
N LEU A 42 -0.79 24.08 -6.90
CA LEU A 42 -0.01 24.14 -5.64
C LEU A 42 -0.12 25.50 -4.91
N PHE A 43 -0.79 26.47 -5.48
CA PHE A 43 -1.05 27.79 -4.89
C PHE A 43 -2.53 28.01 -4.55
N GLU A 44 -3.38 27.00 -4.81
CA GLU A 44 -4.79 27.03 -4.46
C GLU A 44 -4.99 26.56 -3.00
N HIS A 45 -6.00 27.11 -2.35
CA HIS A 45 -6.40 26.73 -1.00
C HIS A 45 -7.76 26.05 -0.95
N ASP A 46 -8.42 25.90 -2.11
CA ASP A 46 -9.73 25.30 -2.25
C ASP A 46 -9.66 23.94 -2.93
N ILE A 47 -10.46 22.98 -2.49
CA ILE A 47 -10.66 21.71 -3.21
C ILE A 47 -11.77 21.92 -4.23
N LYS A 48 -11.42 21.98 -5.51
CA LYS A 48 -12.35 22.20 -6.63
C LYS A 48 -12.02 21.33 -7.82
N ASN A 49 -12.99 21.12 -8.71
CA ASN A 49 -12.75 20.40 -9.95
C ASN A 49 -11.59 21.00 -10.75
N GLN A 50 -10.64 20.15 -11.13
CA GLN A 50 -9.54 20.50 -12.01
C GLN A 50 -9.86 20.05 -13.44
N SER A 51 -9.60 20.90 -14.42
CA SER A 51 -9.68 20.51 -15.83
C SER A 51 -8.42 19.71 -16.19
N ILE A 52 -8.59 18.42 -16.46
CA ILE A 52 -7.50 17.52 -16.77
C ILE A 52 -7.65 16.97 -18.19
N ASP A 53 -6.77 17.42 -19.06
CA ASP A 53 -6.63 16.90 -20.41
C ASP A 53 -5.33 16.10 -20.49
N CYS A 54 -5.47 14.77 -20.60
CA CYS A 54 -4.32 13.89 -20.70
C CYS A 54 -3.73 13.88 -22.10
N PHE A 55 -2.41 13.87 -22.18
CA PHE A 55 -1.65 13.71 -23.41
C PHE A 55 -0.48 12.74 -23.19
N THR A 56 0.29 12.43 -24.23
CA THR A 56 1.38 11.46 -24.15
C THR A 56 2.74 12.17 -24.19
N VAL A 57 3.62 11.81 -23.24
CA VAL A 57 5.04 12.20 -23.20
C VAL A 57 5.87 10.95 -22.97
N ASN A 58 6.86 10.67 -23.80
CA ASN A 58 7.73 9.48 -23.70
C ASN A 58 6.93 8.17 -23.52
N ASN A 59 5.87 7.99 -24.31
CA ASN A 59 4.92 6.86 -24.25
C ASN A 59 4.10 6.74 -22.95
N ASN A 60 4.18 7.70 -22.06
CA ASN A 60 3.41 7.72 -20.80
C ASN A 60 2.40 8.85 -20.80
N LYS A 61 1.30 8.67 -20.07
CA LYS A 61 0.32 9.74 -19.87
C LYS A 61 0.91 10.87 -19.02
N ALA A 62 0.51 12.10 -19.33
CA ALA A 62 0.80 13.30 -18.56
C ALA A 62 -0.38 14.27 -18.68
N PHE A 63 -0.49 15.23 -17.78
CA PHE A 63 -1.49 16.29 -17.81
C PHE A 63 -0.91 17.58 -17.21
N PHE A 64 -1.67 18.69 -17.24
CA PHE A 64 -1.17 20.03 -16.92
C PHE A 64 -0.04 20.47 -17.85
N LYS A 65 -0.34 20.40 -19.16
CA LYS A 65 0.58 20.73 -20.25
C LYS A 65 1.11 22.16 -20.11
N THR A 66 2.41 22.32 -20.28
CA THR A 66 3.09 23.62 -20.32
C THR A 66 3.51 23.98 -21.75
N VAL A 67 3.66 25.27 -22.05
CA VAL A 67 4.02 25.75 -23.39
C VAL A 67 5.47 26.23 -23.45
N THR A 68 5.96 26.87 -22.39
CA THR A 68 7.25 27.56 -22.36
C THR A 68 8.27 26.96 -21.40
N SER A 69 7.96 25.79 -20.82
CA SER A 69 8.81 25.08 -19.84
C SER A 69 9.94 24.27 -20.48
N ASP A 70 10.97 23.99 -19.67
CA ASP A 70 12.01 22.99 -20.00
C ASP A 70 11.50 21.54 -19.78
N PHE A 71 10.31 21.37 -19.19
CA PHE A 71 9.60 20.09 -19.05
C PHE A 71 8.20 20.20 -19.67
N ALA A 72 7.71 19.15 -20.30
CA ALA A 72 6.52 19.18 -21.15
C ALA A 72 5.20 19.47 -20.40
N PHE A 73 5.20 19.32 -19.08
CA PHE A 73 4.04 19.53 -18.21
C PHE A 73 4.49 19.94 -16.80
N ASP A 74 3.57 20.46 -16.01
CA ASP A 74 3.82 20.74 -14.59
C ASP A 74 3.85 19.43 -13.79
N ILE A 75 5.04 18.83 -13.71
CA ILE A 75 5.26 17.57 -13.00
C ILE A 75 4.96 17.69 -11.51
N LEU A 76 5.14 18.88 -10.89
CA LEU A 76 4.91 19.05 -9.46
C LEU A 76 3.40 19.05 -9.16
N ALA A 77 2.62 19.82 -9.88
CA ALA A 77 1.17 19.83 -9.74
C ALA A 77 0.53 18.50 -10.14
N ALA A 78 0.99 17.87 -11.23
CA ALA A 78 0.49 16.57 -11.66
C ALA A 78 0.79 15.46 -10.65
N SER A 79 2.00 15.42 -10.09
CA SER A 79 2.36 14.47 -9.04
C SER A 79 1.56 14.72 -7.76
N PHE A 80 1.38 15.97 -7.36
CA PHE A 80 0.58 16.34 -6.19
C PHE A 80 -0.88 15.92 -6.34
N TYR A 81 -1.49 16.13 -7.49
CA TYR A 81 -2.86 15.68 -7.77
C TYR A 81 -3.05 14.18 -7.55
N LEU A 82 -2.12 13.37 -8.05
CA LEU A 82 -2.18 11.90 -7.93
C LEU A 82 -1.84 11.42 -6.52
N ILE A 83 -0.78 11.95 -5.90
CA ILE A 83 -0.28 11.46 -4.61
C ILE A 83 -1.17 11.88 -3.44
N SER A 84 -1.77 13.08 -3.51
CA SER A 84 -2.74 13.55 -2.51
C SER A 84 -4.08 12.85 -2.65
N ARG A 85 -4.31 12.14 -3.76
CA ARG A 85 -5.62 11.57 -4.12
C ARG A 85 -6.68 12.66 -4.22
N TYR A 86 -6.33 13.77 -4.86
CA TYR A 86 -7.17 14.96 -4.95
C TYR A 86 -8.60 14.64 -5.39
N GLU A 87 -8.78 13.75 -6.36
CA GLU A 87 -10.09 13.32 -6.87
C GLU A 87 -10.98 12.63 -5.82
N GLU A 88 -10.40 12.04 -4.75
CA GLU A 88 -11.15 11.39 -3.69
C GLU A 88 -11.74 12.37 -2.66
N TYR A 89 -11.32 13.64 -2.70
CA TYR A 89 -11.91 14.72 -1.89
C TYR A 89 -13.07 15.40 -2.62
N LEU A 90 -13.20 15.20 -3.91
CA LEU A 90 -14.34 15.70 -4.70
C LEU A 90 -15.56 14.79 -4.52
N PRO A 91 -16.80 15.27 -4.81
CA PRO A 91 -17.97 14.42 -4.84
C PRO A 91 -17.77 13.21 -5.76
N HIS A 92 -17.94 12.01 -5.23
CA HIS A 92 -17.73 10.76 -5.97
C HIS A 92 -18.69 9.67 -5.52
N GLU A 93 -18.91 8.69 -6.38
CA GLU A 93 -19.63 7.46 -6.04
C GLU A 93 -18.72 6.48 -5.29
N LYS A 94 -19.33 5.70 -4.41
CA LYS A 94 -18.66 4.67 -3.62
C LYS A 94 -19.14 3.30 -4.07
N ASP A 95 -18.26 2.31 -3.97
CA ASP A 95 -18.61 0.93 -4.22
C ASP A 95 -19.52 0.35 -3.12
N MET A 96 -19.93 -0.92 -3.29
CA MET A 96 -20.82 -1.61 -2.34
C MET A 96 -20.23 -1.74 -0.91
N TYR A 97 -18.93 -1.56 -0.74
CA TYR A 97 -18.24 -1.57 0.54
C TYR A 97 -18.03 -0.17 1.11
N GLY A 98 -18.49 0.88 0.42
CA GLY A 98 -18.33 2.27 0.81
C GLY A 98 -16.92 2.83 0.56
N ARG A 99 -16.15 2.21 -0.34
CA ARG A 99 -14.82 2.67 -0.79
C ARG A 99 -14.95 3.54 -2.03
N TYR A 100 -13.94 4.37 -2.30
CA TYR A 100 -13.84 5.07 -3.59
C TYR A 100 -13.83 4.07 -4.74
N ASP A 101 -14.72 4.26 -5.72
CA ASP A 101 -14.83 3.40 -6.88
C ASP A 101 -13.64 3.62 -7.83
N CYS A 102 -12.84 2.57 -8.07
CA CYS A 102 -11.64 2.63 -8.89
C CYS A 102 -11.90 3.10 -10.32
N GLU A 103 -13.08 2.79 -10.89
CA GLU A 103 -13.45 3.17 -12.27
C GLU A 103 -13.61 4.69 -12.43
N ARG A 104 -13.81 5.43 -11.33
CA ARG A 104 -13.88 6.89 -11.31
C ARG A 104 -12.51 7.55 -11.32
N SER A 105 -11.45 6.81 -11.01
CA SER A 105 -10.10 7.39 -10.97
C SER A 105 -9.60 7.79 -12.35
N LEU A 106 -8.83 8.87 -12.38
CA LEU A 106 -8.13 9.31 -13.59
C LEU A 106 -7.24 8.19 -14.14
N ALA A 107 -6.55 7.47 -13.27
CA ALA A 107 -5.65 6.39 -13.64
C ALA A 107 -6.36 5.24 -14.38
N TYR A 108 -7.56 4.86 -13.93
CA TYR A 108 -8.36 3.84 -14.60
C TYR A 108 -8.89 4.34 -15.95
N ARG A 109 -9.52 5.52 -15.98
CA ARG A 109 -10.13 6.10 -17.20
C ARG A 109 -9.11 6.37 -18.31
N GLU A 110 -7.89 6.76 -17.94
CA GLU A 110 -6.82 7.07 -18.88
C GLU A 110 -5.86 5.89 -19.15
N GLY A 111 -6.12 4.72 -18.51
CA GLY A 111 -5.42 3.47 -18.79
C GLY A 111 -3.99 3.38 -18.26
N PHE A 112 -3.64 4.12 -17.18
CA PHE A 112 -2.31 4.05 -16.57
C PHE A 112 -2.30 3.50 -15.13
N LEU A 113 -3.41 2.88 -14.70
CA LEU A 113 -3.53 2.33 -13.36
C LEU A 113 -2.44 1.30 -13.02
N ASN A 114 -1.96 0.56 -14.01
CA ASN A 114 -0.92 -0.47 -13.87
C ASN A 114 0.52 0.06 -13.89
N LEU A 115 0.70 1.40 -13.86
CA LEU A 115 2.02 2.05 -13.90
C LEU A 115 2.25 2.92 -12.67
N PRO A 116 3.45 2.90 -12.06
CA PRO A 116 3.86 3.86 -11.04
C PRO A 116 4.27 5.18 -11.72
N LEU A 117 3.29 5.87 -12.31
CA LEU A 117 3.48 6.95 -13.26
C LEU A 117 4.33 8.10 -12.72
N ILE A 118 4.15 8.45 -11.44
CA ILE A 118 4.97 9.48 -10.77
C ILE A 118 6.44 9.07 -10.74
N ASN A 119 6.75 7.79 -10.46
CA ASN A 119 8.14 7.32 -10.44
C ASN A 119 8.78 7.41 -11.83
N ILE A 120 8.00 7.10 -12.88
CA ILE A 120 8.43 7.24 -14.29
C ILE A 120 8.72 8.71 -14.61
N TRP A 121 7.80 9.62 -14.29
CA TRP A 121 7.99 11.05 -14.50
C TRP A 121 9.21 11.61 -13.76
N VAL A 122 9.42 11.18 -12.51
CA VAL A 122 10.57 11.60 -11.68
C VAL A 122 11.89 11.12 -12.29
N LYS A 123 11.91 9.94 -12.90
CA LYS A 123 13.09 9.44 -13.65
C LYS A 123 13.36 10.30 -14.87
N ASP A 124 12.35 10.55 -15.72
CA ASP A 124 12.47 11.43 -16.89
C ASP A 124 12.91 12.84 -16.50
N PHE A 125 12.35 13.38 -15.44
CA PHE A 125 12.73 14.71 -14.92
C PHE A 125 14.19 14.76 -14.47
N ALA A 126 14.66 13.72 -13.78
CA ALA A 126 16.06 13.63 -13.35
C ALA A 126 17.02 13.56 -14.54
N GLU A 127 16.63 12.85 -15.61
CA GLU A 127 17.42 12.81 -16.87
C GLU A 127 17.49 14.19 -17.53
N LYS A 128 16.37 14.91 -17.60
CA LYS A 128 16.36 16.29 -18.13
C LYS A 128 17.18 17.28 -17.29
N LEU A 129 17.18 17.12 -15.97
CA LEU A 129 18.05 17.92 -15.11
C LEU A 129 19.54 17.60 -15.35
N LYS A 130 19.91 16.34 -15.58
CA LYS A 130 21.30 15.96 -15.92
C LYS A 130 21.72 16.48 -17.28
N GLU A 131 20.84 16.48 -18.28
CA GLU A 131 21.13 17.07 -19.60
C GLU A 131 21.49 18.56 -19.46
N LYS A 132 20.78 19.29 -18.61
CA LYS A 132 21.00 20.74 -18.38
C LYS A 132 22.17 21.02 -17.43
N TYR A 133 22.30 20.20 -16.39
CA TYR A 133 23.31 20.33 -15.36
C TYR A 133 24.14 19.04 -15.24
N PRO A 134 25.23 18.87 -15.98
CA PRO A 134 26.04 17.64 -15.92
C PRO A 134 26.60 17.30 -14.52
N ILE A 135 26.73 18.31 -13.64
CA ILE A 135 27.14 18.13 -12.25
C ILE A 135 26.01 17.53 -11.38
N PHE A 136 24.78 17.54 -11.85
CA PHE A 136 23.63 17.04 -11.11
C PHE A 136 23.73 15.51 -10.96
N ASN A 137 23.86 15.04 -9.72
CA ASN A 137 23.94 13.62 -9.42
C ASN A 137 22.71 13.17 -8.62
N THR A 138 22.11 12.07 -9.04
CA THR A 138 20.95 11.47 -8.38
C THR A 138 21.39 10.21 -7.66
N GLN A 139 21.00 10.08 -6.38
CA GLN A 139 21.09 8.83 -5.65
C GLN A 139 19.74 8.13 -5.78
N TYR A 140 19.60 7.28 -6.79
CA TYR A 140 18.38 6.47 -6.90
C TYR A 140 18.33 5.45 -5.76
N SER A 141 17.13 5.24 -5.22
CA SER A 141 16.85 4.09 -4.37
C SER A 141 17.15 2.79 -5.15
N ILE A 142 17.44 1.73 -4.43
CA ILE A 142 17.52 0.39 -5.02
C ILE A 142 16.12 -0.21 -5.01
N PHE A 143 15.78 -0.97 -6.03
CA PHE A 143 14.54 -1.76 -6.05
C PHE A 143 14.42 -2.59 -4.76
N LYS A 144 13.22 -2.60 -4.18
CA LYS A 144 12.90 -3.38 -2.98
C LYS A 144 11.62 -4.15 -3.20
N PHE A 145 11.62 -5.43 -2.84
CA PHE A 145 10.41 -6.21 -2.69
C PHE A 145 10.04 -6.33 -1.22
N GLU A 146 8.80 -6.01 -0.88
CA GLU A 146 8.25 -6.09 0.47
C GLU A 146 6.96 -6.93 0.47
N PRO A 147 7.07 -8.25 0.70
CA PRO A 147 5.90 -9.11 0.79
C PRO A 147 5.11 -8.81 2.05
N THR A 148 3.79 -8.78 1.94
CA THR A 148 2.90 -8.58 3.08
C THR A 148 1.80 -9.62 3.10
N TYR A 149 1.37 -10.02 4.31
CA TYR A 149 0.34 -11.04 4.50
C TYR A 149 -0.76 -10.53 5.41
N ASP A 150 -2.00 -10.66 4.94
CA ASP A 150 -3.19 -10.35 5.73
C ASP A 150 -3.76 -11.64 6.32
N ILE A 151 -3.88 -11.67 7.64
CA ILE A 151 -4.34 -12.84 8.40
C ILE A 151 -5.77 -12.60 8.87
N ASP A 152 -6.69 -12.63 7.91
CA ASP A 152 -8.13 -12.44 8.14
C ASP A 152 -8.77 -13.66 8.78
N ILE A 153 -8.28 -14.84 8.40
CA ILE A 153 -8.74 -16.14 8.91
C ILE A 153 -7.52 -17.01 9.15
N ALA A 154 -6.97 -16.97 10.36
CA ALA A 154 -5.72 -17.67 10.69
C ALA A 154 -5.77 -19.19 10.44
N TYR A 155 -6.95 -19.82 10.66
CA TYR A 155 -7.17 -21.25 10.43
C TYR A 155 -8.57 -21.51 9.86
N ALA A 156 -8.71 -22.51 8.98
CA ALA A 156 -10.00 -22.89 8.40
C ALA A 156 -10.94 -23.53 9.46
N TYR A 157 -10.42 -24.39 10.31
CA TYR A 157 -11.20 -25.19 11.25
C TYR A 157 -10.67 -25.14 12.68
N LYS A 158 -9.34 -25.12 12.90
CA LYS A 158 -8.73 -25.10 14.23
C LYS A 158 -9.11 -23.85 15.03
N TYR A 159 -9.21 -24.00 16.35
CA TYR A 159 -9.39 -22.95 17.34
C TYR A 159 -10.67 -22.10 17.23
N LYS A 160 -11.60 -22.46 16.34
CA LYS A 160 -12.87 -21.74 16.15
C LYS A 160 -13.94 -22.09 17.21
N GLY A 161 -13.67 -23.06 18.06
CA GLY A 161 -14.61 -23.56 19.09
C GLY A 161 -15.59 -24.62 18.54
N LEU A 162 -16.14 -25.42 19.48
CA LEU A 162 -16.99 -26.57 19.13
C LEU A 162 -18.28 -26.15 18.42
N LEU A 163 -18.99 -25.18 18.97
CA LEU A 163 -20.29 -24.73 18.40
C LEU A 163 -20.15 -24.23 16.95
N ARG A 164 -19.09 -23.46 16.67
CA ARG A 164 -18.84 -22.95 15.30
C ARG A 164 -18.44 -24.07 14.34
N ASN A 165 -17.71 -25.09 14.82
CA ASN A 165 -17.36 -26.23 14.01
C ASN A 165 -18.56 -27.14 13.73
N ILE A 166 -19.44 -27.40 14.73
CA ILE A 166 -20.68 -28.15 14.55
C ILE A 166 -21.62 -27.41 13.57
N GLY A 167 -21.88 -26.13 13.79
CA GLY A 167 -22.71 -25.33 12.89
C GLY A 167 -22.16 -25.29 11.46
N GLY A 168 -20.84 -25.15 11.31
CA GLY A 168 -20.17 -25.23 10.01
C GLY A 168 -20.25 -26.60 9.37
N PHE A 169 -20.18 -27.69 10.14
CA PHE A 169 -20.34 -29.06 9.64
C PHE A 169 -21.77 -29.32 9.17
N LEU A 170 -22.78 -28.86 9.93
CA LEU A 170 -24.19 -28.99 9.54
C LEU A 170 -24.49 -28.22 8.23
N LYS A 171 -23.87 -27.05 8.05
CA LYS A 171 -24.04 -26.24 6.84
C LYS A 171 -23.29 -26.81 5.62
N SER A 172 -22.12 -27.36 5.84
CA SER A 172 -21.25 -27.93 4.81
C SER A 172 -20.46 -29.10 5.41
N PRO A 173 -21.01 -30.33 5.33
CA PRO A 173 -20.33 -31.53 5.82
C PRO A 173 -18.99 -31.75 5.08
N SER A 174 -17.91 -31.94 5.85
CA SER A 174 -16.57 -32.14 5.29
C SER A 174 -15.78 -33.14 6.13
N SER A 175 -15.30 -34.22 5.50
CA SER A 175 -14.40 -35.17 6.13
C SER A 175 -13.05 -34.54 6.48
N GLU A 176 -12.59 -33.57 5.69
CA GLU A 176 -11.38 -32.80 5.95
C GLU A 176 -11.45 -32.05 7.30
N ARG A 177 -12.59 -31.40 7.61
CA ARG A 177 -12.81 -30.76 8.92
C ARG A 177 -12.61 -31.72 10.07
N ILE A 178 -13.17 -32.93 9.98
CA ILE A 178 -13.01 -33.95 11.01
C ILE A 178 -11.54 -34.35 11.15
N LYS A 179 -10.86 -34.65 10.04
CA LYS A 179 -9.44 -35.00 10.04
C LYS A 179 -8.55 -33.90 10.63
N VAL A 180 -8.83 -32.63 10.33
CA VAL A 180 -8.11 -31.48 10.90
C VAL A 180 -8.35 -31.38 12.41
N LEU A 181 -9.60 -31.51 12.86
CA LEU A 181 -9.95 -31.38 14.29
C LEU A 181 -9.41 -32.54 15.12
N THR A 182 -9.26 -33.75 14.53
CA THR A 182 -8.63 -34.92 15.17
C THR A 182 -7.10 -34.92 15.07
N GLY A 183 -6.51 -33.94 14.34
CA GLY A 183 -5.06 -33.85 14.15
C GLY A 183 -4.50 -34.80 13.09
N ALA A 184 -5.35 -35.50 12.33
CA ALA A 184 -4.91 -36.42 11.28
C ALA A 184 -4.32 -35.73 10.05
N VAL A 185 -4.73 -34.47 9.79
CA VAL A 185 -4.17 -33.62 8.72
C VAL A 185 -3.98 -32.20 9.24
N GLN A 186 -3.10 -31.44 8.58
CA GLN A 186 -2.88 -30.02 8.86
C GLN A 186 -4.11 -29.20 8.45
N ASP A 187 -4.35 -28.07 9.14
CA ASP A 187 -5.40 -27.13 8.75
C ASP A 187 -5.05 -26.51 7.38
N PRO A 188 -5.99 -26.47 6.42
CA PRO A 188 -5.69 -26.02 5.06
C PRO A 188 -5.24 -24.57 4.95
N PHE A 189 -5.47 -23.72 5.95
CA PHE A 189 -4.98 -22.33 5.97
C PHE A 189 -3.67 -22.18 6.75
N ASP A 190 -3.15 -23.25 7.35
CA ASP A 190 -1.90 -23.25 8.12
C ASP A 190 -0.69 -23.42 7.19
N CYS A 191 -0.27 -22.35 6.53
CA CYS A 191 0.89 -22.33 5.64
C CYS A 191 2.14 -21.71 6.32
N TYR A 192 2.08 -21.37 7.61
CA TYR A 192 3.10 -20.57 8.28
C TYR A 192 4.49 -21.20 8.31
N ALA A 193 4.59 -22.51 8.51
CA ALA A 193 5.88 -23.19 8.52
C ALA A 193 6.56 -23.13 7.14
N TRP A 194 5.79 -23.35 6.08
CA TRP A 194 6.25 -23.25 4.70
C TRP A 194 6.67 -21.81 4.36
N LEU A 195 5.85 -20.80 4.70
CA LEU A 195 6.22 -19.39 4.52
C LEU A 195 7.53 -19.05 5.22
N ASN A 196 7.72 -19.51 6.47
CA ASN A 196 8.98 -19.31 7.19
C ASN A 196 10.19 -19.89 6.43
N GLN A 197 10.07 -21.07 5.84
CA GLN A 197 11.14 -21.69 5.04
C GLN A 197 11.41 -20.87 3.78
N LEU A 198 10.37 -20.43 3.08
CA LEU A 198 10.49 -19.60 1.88
C LEU A 198 11.18 -18.25 2.20
N HIS A 199 10.80 -17.61 3.31
CA HIS A 199 11.43 -16.35 3.72
C HIS A 199 12.90 -16.53 4.08
N GLN A 200 13.27 -17.61 4.74
CA GLN A 200 14.67 -17.91 5.04
C GLN A 200 15.46 -18.20 3.78
N GLN A 201 14.91 -19.00 2.86
CA GLN A 201 15.56 -19.33 1.59
C GLN A 201 15.88 -18.11 0.75
N TYR A 202 14.98 -17.13 0.71
CA TYR A 202 15.11 -15.93 -0.14
C TYR A 202 15.44 -14.66 0.64
N ASN A 203 15.84 -14.78 1.92
CA ASN A 203 16.16 -13.65 2.81
C ASN A 203 15.09 -12.54 2.81
N LEU A 204 13.80 -12.92 2.86
CA LEU A 204 12.68 -11.98 2.84
C LEU A 204 12.31 -11.54 4.26
N GLN A 205 11.94 -10.27 4.39
CA GLN A 205 11.49 -9.65 5.64
C GLN A 205 10.04 -9.16 5.49
N PRO A 206 9.05 -10.05 5.59
CA PRO A 206 7.64 -9.69 5.40
C PRO A 206 7.06 -8.91 6.55
N ILE A 207 5.89 -8.30 6.28
CA ILE A 207 5.00 -7.76 7.32
C ILE A 207 3.74 -8.63 7.36
N TYR A 208 3.31 -8.99 8.56
CA TYR A 208 2.06 -9.70 8.80
C TYR A 208 1.03 -8.79 9.46
N PHE A 209 -0.11 -8.59 8.82
CA PHE A 209 -1.23 -7.81 9.36
C PHE A 209 -2.28 -8.77 9.94
N PHE A 210 -2.52 -8.67 11.24
CA PHE A 210 -3.47 -9.56 11.93
C PHE A 210 -4.79 -8.86 12.21
N LEU A 211 -5.89 -9.49 11.77
CA LEU A 211 -7.23 -9.09 12.14
C LEU A 211 -7.51 -9.53 13.60
N VAL A 212 -7.56 -8.56 14.51
CA VAL A 212 -7.78 -8.77 15.96
C VAL A 212 -9.13 -8.23 16.42
N ALA A 213 -10.17 -8.40 15.62
CA ALA A 213 -11.53 -7.98 15.94
C ALA A 213 -12.03 -8.57 17.26
N ALA A 214 -12.60 -7.74 18.14
CA ALA A 214 -13.11 -8.16 19.44
C ALA A 214 -14.27 -9.18 19.34
N LYS A 215 -15.01 -9.16 18.24
CA LYS A 215 -16.11 -10.10 17.93
C LYS A 215 -16.15 -10.41 16.45
N ASN A 216 -16.58 -11.63 16.12
CA ASN A 216 -16.85 -11.99 14.72
C ASN A 216 -18.13 -11.31 14.22
N GLY A 217 -18.14 -10.95 12.95
CA GLY A 217 -19.25 -10.30 12.25
C GLY A 217 -19.44 -10.84 10.84
N GLN A 218 -20.13 -10.09 10.00
CA GLN A 218 -20.32 -10.44 8.61
C GLN A 218 -18.99 -10.49 7.85
N TYR A 219 -18.14 -9.50 8.08
CA TYR A 219 -16.85 -9.30 7.41
C TYR A 219 -15.67 -9.80 8.24
N ASP A 220 -15.71 -9.68 9.57
CA ASP A 220 -14.63 -10.08 10.46
C ASP A 220 -14.83 -11.52 10.96
N LYS A 221 -13.94 -12.44 10.61
CA LYS A 221 -14.13 -13.89 10.87
C LYS A 221 -12.87 -14.61 11.36
N ASN A 222 -12.08 -14.00 12.21
CA ASN A 222 -10.87 -14.60 12.72
C ASN A 222 -11.07 -15.33 14.07
N ILE A 223 -10.01 -15.92 14.60
CA ILE A 223 -9.93 -16.34 15.99
C ILE A 223 -9.97 -15.09 16.86
N LEU A 224 -10.80 -15.12 17.91
CA LEU A 224 -10.93 -13.94 18.76
C LEU A 224 -9.64 -13.67 19.54
N PRO A 225 -9.28 -12.42 19.76
CA PRO A 225 -7.98 -12.02 20.30
C PRO A 225 -7.76 -12.42 21.77
N HIS A 226 -8.82 -12.80 22.52
CA HIS A 226 -8.70 -13.33 23.88
C HIS A 226 -8.31 -14.83 23.93
N LYS A 227 -8.18 -15.50 22.78
CA LYS A 227 -7.82 -16.93 22.70
C LYS A 227 -6.30 -17.10 22.66
N ASP A 228 -5.79 -18.04 23.45
CA ASP A 228 -4.36 -18.38 23.49
C ASP A 228 -3.78 -18.70 22.11
N ALA A 229 -4.58 -19.30 21.23
CA ALA A 229 -4.17 -19.62 19.87
C ALA A 229 -3.79 -18.37 19.07
N MET A 230 -4.56 -17.26 19.18
CA MET A 230 -4.23 -16.00 18.52
C MET A 230 -2.99 -15.35 19.15
N TRP A 231 -2.92 -15.33 20.49
CA TRP A 231 -1.74 -14.83 21.19
C TRP A 231 -0.46 -15.56 20.77
N ASN A 232 -0.49 -16.88 20.75
CA ASN A 232 0.66 -17.70 20.39
C ASN A 232 1.07 -17.48 18.94
N LEU A 233 0.09 -17.38 18.02
CA LEU A 233 0.36 -17.13 16.60
C LEU A 233 1.05 -15.76 16.41
N ILE A 234 0.49 -14.69 16.96
CA ILE A 234 1.06 -13.33 16.87
C ILE A 234 2.44 -13.28 17.54
N LYS A 235 2.59 -13.86 18.73
CA LYS A 235 3.89 -13.93 19.41
C LYS A 235 4.97 -14.65 18.60
N GLN A 236 4.63 -15.75 17.92
CA GLN A 236 5.57 -16.47 17.04
C GLN A 236 6.02 -15.61 15.87
N HIS A 237 5.09 -14.88 15.22
CA HIS A 237 5.42 -13.99 14.11
C HIS A 237 6.23 -12.77 14.59
N ALA A 238 5.83 -12.13 15.68
CA ALA A 238 6.51 -10.95 16.21
C ALA A 238 7.97 -11.18 16.67
N LYS A 239 8.35 -12.46 16.92
CA LYS A 239 9.76 -12.83 17.21
C LYS A 239 10.65 -12.80 15.97
N LYS A 240 10.07 -12.88 14.77
CA LYS A 240 10.82 -13.05 13.52
C LYS A 240 10.58 -11.93 12.51
N TYR A 241 9.39 -11.36 12.52
CA TYR A 241 8.89 -10.47 11.50
C TYR A 241 8.23 -9.23 12.09
N ARG A 242 8.11 -8.20 11.29
CA ARG A 242 7.27 -7.04 11.61
C ARG A 242 5.81 -7.46 11.60
N VAL A 243 5.06 -7.06 12.63
CA VAL A 243 3.62 -7.35 12.77
C VAL A 243 2.86 -6.04 12.78
N GLY A 244 1.78 -5.99 12.02
CA GLY A 244 0.90 -4.84 11.88
C GLY A 244 -0.55 -5.15 12.27
N LEU A 245 -1.31 -4.09 12.47
CA LEU A 245 -2.74 -4.15 12.74
C LEU A 245 -3.53 -4.25 11.43
N HIS A 246 -4.41 -5.25 11.34
CA HIS A 246 -5.50 -5.27 10.39
C HIS A 246 -6.77 -4.84 11.15
N PRO A 247 -7.14 -3.54 11.12
CA PRO A 247 -8.30 -3.06 11.87
C PRO A 247 -9.57 -3.73 11.38
N SER A 248 -10.47 -4.08 12.30
CA SER A 248 -11.74 -4.71 11.93
C SER A 248 -12.59 -3.80 11.04
N TRP A 249 -13.50 -4.39 10.28
CA TRP A 249 -14.51 -3.62 9.53
C TRP A 249 -15.25 -2.62 10.42
N GLN A 250 -15.60 -3.05 11.63
CA GLN A 250 -16.34 -2.24 12.60
C GLN A 250 -15.54 -1.04 13.10
N SER A 251 -14.22 -1.18 13.26
CA SER A 251 -13.34 -0.09 13.70
C SER A 251 -13.17 1.01 12.64
N GLY A 252 -13.55 0.73 11.38
CA GLY A 252 -13.63 1.74 10.33
C GLY A 252 -14.62 2.87 10.64
N ASP A 253 -15.63 2.61 11.45
CA ASP A 253 -16.67 3.58 11.85
C ASP A 253 -16.57 3.97 13.34
N ASP A 254 -15.82 3.22 14.15
CA ASP A 254 -15.66 3.41 15.60
C ASP A 254 -14.19 3.67 15.99
N LYS A 255 -13.90 4.94 16.32
CA LYS A 255 -12.55 5.38 16.75
C LYS A 255 -12.09 4.70 18.05
N SER A 256 -13.02 4.42 18.96
CA SER A 256 -12.68 3.78 20.24
C SER A 256 -12.27 2.33 20.04
N LEU A 257 -12.88 1.66 19.07
CA LEU A 257 -12.59 0.28 18.73
C LEU A 257 -11.22 0.15 18.04
N LEU A 258 -10.88 1.05 17.11
CA LEU A 258 -9.56 1.09 16.50
C LEU A 258 -8.44 1.19 17.53
N LYS A 259 -8.59 2.09 18.51
CA LYS A 259 -7.61 2.26 19.59
C LYS A 259 -7.47 0.99 20.42
N LYS A 260 -8.57 0.34 20.80
CA LYS A 260 -8.56 -0.91 21.58
C LYS A 260 -7.90 -2.06 20.81
N GLU A 261 -8.19 -2.20 19.52
CA GLU A 261 -7.58 -3.24 18.70
C GLU A 261 -6.05 -3.02 18.56
N LYS A 262 -5.60 -1.76 18.39
CA LYS A 262 -4.18 -1.42 18.41
C LYS A 262 -3.53 -1.77 19.74
N GLU A 263 -4.09 -1.32 20.87
CA GLU A 263 -3.57 -1.59 22.21
C GLU A 263 -3.46 -3.10 22.48
N GLN A 264 -4.44 -3.87 22.05
CA GLN A 264 -4.45 -5.32 22.17
C GLN A 264 -3.35 -6.00 21.35
N LEU A 265 -3.17 -5.60 20.09
CA LEU A 265 -2.09 -6.12 19.25
C LEU A 265 -0.71 -5.77 19.82
N VAL A 266 -0.53 -4.52 20.28
CA VAL A 266 0.73 -4.06 20.90
C VAL A 266 1.06 -4.90 22.13
N ALA A 267 0.08 -5.20 23.00
CA ALA A 267 0.30 -6.07 24.15
C ALA A 267 0.76 -7.49 23.76
N MET A 268 0.23 -8.05 22.66
CA MET A 268 0.65 -9.36 22.16
C MET A 268 2.09 -9.33 21.60
N ILE A 269 2.47 -8.27 20.88
CA ILE A 269 3.82 -8.07 20.34
C ILE A 269 4.83 -7.93 21.49
N GLN A 270 4.52 -7.11 22.48
CA GLN A 270 5.39 -6.91 23.67
C GLN A 270 5.63 -8.19 24.45
N ALA A 271 4.58 -8.98 24.64
CA ALA A 271 4.70 -10.28 25.28
C ALA A 271 5.60 -11.27 24.51
N ALA A 272 5.87 -11.01 23.22
CA ALA A 272 6.82 -11.79 22.40
C ALA A 272 8.27 -11.35 22.59
N GLN A 273 8.50 -10.06 22.74
CA GLN A 273 9.83 -9.44 22.70
C GLN A 273 10.45 -9.25 24.08
N SER A 274 9.71 -9.55 25.17
CA SER A 274 10.14 -9.33 26.57
C SER A 274 10.53 -7.87 26.85
N VAL A 275 9.92 -6.91 26.16
CA VAL A 275 10.20 -5.47 26.29
C VAL A 275 9.38 -4.89 27.43
N PRO A 276 9.98 -4.05 28.32
CA PRO A 276 9.22 -3.39 29.38
C PRO A 276 8.11 -2.49 28.83
N THR A 277 6.97 -2.46 29.50
CA THR A 277 5.75 -1.73 29.11
C THR A 277 5.97 -0.23 28.87
N GLN A 278 6.99 0.37 29.47
CA GLN A 278 7.33 1.79 29.35
C GLN A 278 7.93 2.19 27.99
N ILE A 279 8.45 1.22 27.22
CA ILE A 279 8.98 1.46 25.86
C ILE A 279 7.88 1.19 24.79
N ALA A 280 6.74 0.78 25.23
CA ALA A 280 5.62 0.31 24.41
C ALA A 280 4.99 1.38 23.49
N GLU A 281 5.00 2.63 23.92
CA GLU A 281 4.46 3.74 23.12
C GLU A 281 5.28 4.06 21.86
N SER A 282 6.54 3.59 21.83
CA SER A 282 7.46 3.81 20.70
C SER A 282 7.45 2.70 19.63
N VAL A 283 6.71 1.59 19.85
CA VAL A 283 6.60 0.53 18.83
C VAL A 283 5.69 1.01 17.70
N SER A 284 6.30 1.46 16.60
CA SER A 284 5.56 1.74 15.36
C SER A 284 4.80 0.48 14.94
N THR A 285 3.47 0.55 15.00
CA THR A 285 2.60 -0.54 14.56
C THR A 285 2.00 -0.13 13.22
N PRO A 286 2.44 -0.73 12.10
CA PRO A 286 1.85 -0.44 10.80
C PRO A 286 0.39 -0.91 10.76
N GLY A 287 -0.43 -0.23 9.96
CA GLY A 287 -1.84 -0.56 9.76
C GLY A 287 -2.17 -0.85 8.30
N ARG A 288 -3.13 -1.76 8.08
CA ARG A 288 -3.78 -1.99 6.79
C ARG A 288 -5.26 -2.22 7.01
N GLN A 289 -6.10 -1.41 6.39
CA GLN A 289 -7.54 -1.48 6.56
C GLN A 289 -8.12 -2.76 5.98
N HIS A 290 -8.90 -3.50 6.77
CA HIS A 290 -9.62 -4.69 6.31
C HIS A 290 -10.57 -4.33 5.14
N TYR A 291 -10.60 -5.14 4.09
CA TYR A 291 -11.28 -4.85 2.80
C TYR A 291 -10.75 -3.60 2.07
N ILE A 292 -9.60 -3.04 2.51
CA ILE A 292 -9.13 -1.72 2.04
C ILE A 292 -10.21 -0.65 2.22
N ARG A 293 -11.03 -0.81 3.27
CA ARG A 293 -12.17 0.07 3.54
C ARG A 293 -11.73 1.33 4.28
N PHE A 294 -11.40 2.36 3.53
CA PHE A 294 -11.17 3.70 4.06
C PHE A 294 -11.60 4.76 3.04
N ASN A 295 -11.89 5.96 3.54
CA ASN A 295 -12.16 7.15 2.75
C ASN A 295 -11.21 8.27 3.18
N LEU A 296 -10.86 9.13 2.26
CA LEU A 296 -10.12 10.35 2.54
C LEU A 296 -11.08 11.52 2.75
N PRO A 297 -10.78 12.42 3.70
CA PRO A 297 -9.61 12.36 4.61
C PRO A 297 -9.84 11.55 5.89
N GLU A 298 -11.09 11.21 6.25
CA GLU A 298 -11.48 10.73 7.58
C GLU A 298 -10.76 9.44 7.99
N GLY A 299 -10.50 8.55 7.03
CA GLY A 299 -9.79 7.29 7.27
C GLY A 299 -8.39 7.54 7.82
N TYR A 300 -7.62 8.36 7.12
CA TYR A 300 -6.25 8.69 7.51
C TYR A 300 -6.17 9.59 8.73
N GLN A 301 -7.10 10.53 8.89
CA GLN A 301 -7.22 11.32 10.12
C GLN A 301 -7.45 10.42 11.35
N ARG A 302 -8.24 9.32 11.21
CA ARG A 302 -8.46 8.35 12.29
C ARG A 302 -7.19 7.57 12.61
N LEU A 303 -6.45 7.10 11.61
CA LEU A 303 -5.18 6.40 11.81
C LEU A 303 -4.17 7.26 12.54
N ASN A 304 -4.00 8.51 12.08
CA ASN A 304 -3.09 9.47 12.69
C ASN A 304 -3.44 9.75 14.16
N LYS A 305 -4.74 9.97 14.46
CA LYS A 305 -5.23 10.15 15.84
C LYS A 305 -5.06 8.91 16.71
N ALA A 306 -5.08 7.71 16.12
CA ALA A 306 -4.81 6.46 16.84
C ALA A 306 -3.30 6.20 17.02
N GLY A 307 -2.42 7.10 16.52
CA GLY A 307 -0.98 6.97 16.58
C GLY A 307 -0.44 5.85 15.69
N ILE A 308 -1.10 5.55 14.56
CA ILE A 308 -0.58 4.71 13.50
C ILE A 308 0.23 5.62 12.59
N THR A 309 1.50 5.31 12.41
CA THR A 309 2.46 6.15 11.66
C THR A 309 2.75 5.62 10.26
N ASP A 310 2.39 4.36 9.98
CA ASP A 310 2.64 3.66 8.74
C ASP A 310 1.36 2.99 8.25
N ASP A 311 0.83 3.42 7.10
CA ASP A 311 -0.34 2.84 6.46
C ASP A 311 0.03 2.06 5.21
N TYR A 312 -0.52 0.86 5.08
CA TYR A 312 -0.32 -0.05 3.96
C TYR A 312 -1.62 -0.28 3.17
N SER A 313 -2.57 0.66 3.23
CA SER A 313 -3.88 0.53 2.59
C SER A 313 -3.99 1.22 1.23
N MET A 314 -2.97 1.99 0.79
CA MET A 314 -3.03 2.74 -0.45
C MET A 314 -2.93 1.84 -1.68
N GLY A 315 -4.04 1.30 -2.07
CA GLY A 315 -4.34 0.48 -3.23
C GLY A 315 -5.85 0.31 -3.33
N TYR A 316 -6.33 -0.46 -4.29
CA TYR A 316 -7.74 -0.78 -4.43
C TYR A 316 -8.05 -2.17 -3.89
N GLY A 317 -9.25 -2.37 -3.35
CA GLY A 317 -9.75 -3.68 -2.92
C GLY A 317 -10.61 -4.37 -3.97
N SER A 318 -10.67 -3.85 -5.19
CA SER A 318 -11.48 -4.36 -6.31
C SER A 318 -10.67 -4.61 -7.59
N ILE A 319 -9.46 -4.05 -7.69
CA ILE A 319 -8.59 -4.20 -8.86
C ILE A 319 -7.13 -4.02 -8.43
N ASN A 320 -6.20 -4.70 -9.11
CA ASN A 320 -4.78 -4.46 -8.95
C ASN A 320 -4.34 -3.18 -9.68
N GLY A 321 -3.31 -2.52 -9.16
CA GLY A 321 -2.75 -1.30 -9.73
C GLY A 321 -2.34 -0.27 -8.69
N PHE A 322 -1.72 0.81 -9.13
CA PHE A 322 -1.18 1.87 -8.29
C PHE A 322 -2.21 2.96 -8.04
N ARG A 323 -3.00 2.88 -6.94
CA ARG A 323 -4.07 3.84 -6.60
C ARG A 323 -3.59 5.29 -6.60
N ALA A 324 -2.41 5.56 -6.05
CA ALA A 324 -1.80 6.89 -6.04
C ALA A 324 -0.77 7.09 -7.17
N SER A 325 -0.74 6.20 -8.17
CA SER A 325 0.19 6.21 -9.30
C SER A 325 1.67 6.30 -8.90
N VAL A 326 2.01 5.77 -7.71
CA VAL A 326 3.36 5.78 -7.14
C VAL A 326 3.65 4.45 -6.44
N ALA A 327 4.89 3.98 -6.53
CA ALA A 327 5.41 2.79 -5.85
C ALA A 327 6.49 3.13 -4.81
N SER A 328 6.52 4.35 -4.33
CA SER A 328 7.42 4.82 -3.28
C SER A 328 6.60 5.30 -2.09
N THR A 329 7.14 5.13 -0.88
CA THR A 329 6.56 5.67 0.35
C THR A 329 6.52 7.20 0.31
N PHE A 330 5.46 7.78 0.80
CA PHE A 330 5.29 9.23 0.91
C PHE A 330 4.55 9.62 2.19
N TYR A 331 4.65 10.88 2.59
CA TYR A 331 3.85 11.43 3.67
C TYR A 331 2.46 11.80 3.15
N TRP A 332 1.41 11.40 3.88
CA TRP A 332 0.07 11.85 3.54
C TRP A 332 -0.07 13.36 3.76
N TYR A 333 -0.60 14.04 2.75
CA TYR A 333 -1.00 15.45 2.81
C TYR A 333 -2.52 15.51 3.01
N ASP A 334 -2.95 16.15 4.10
CA ASP A 334 -4.38 16.36 4.41
C ASP A 334 -4.85 17.63 3.69
N LEU A 335 -5.54 17.47 2.56
CA LEU A 335 -6.04 18.59 1.75
C LEU A 335 -7.06 19.46 2.48
N GLU A 336 -7.82 18.91 3.45
CA GLU A 336 -8.76 19.73 4.24
C GLU A 336 -8.04 20.68 5.21
N LYS A 337 -6.83 20.30 5.64
CA LYS A 337 -6.05 21.07 6.60
C LYS A 337 -4.86 21.79 5.99
N GLU A 338 -4.61 21.57 4.70
CA GLU A 338 -3.46 22.11 3.99
C GLU A 338 -2.12 21.81 4.71
N GLU A 339 -1.97 20.57 5.20
CA GLU A 339 -0.78 20.17 5.96
C GLU A 339 -0.24 18.79 5.57
N GLN A 340 1.09 18.67 5.51
CA GLN A 340 1.76 17.39 5.50
C GLN A 340 1.69 16.77 6.89
N THR A 341 1.19 15.56 6.98
CA THR A 341 1.09 14.83 8.25
C THR A 341 2.33 13.97 8.52
N THR A 342 2.35 13.30 9.68
CA THR A 342 3.40 12.32 10.03
C THR A 342 3.08 10.91 9.57
N LEU A 343 1.95 10.68 8.89
CA LEU A 343 1.55 9.36 8.39
C LEU A 343 2.34 9.02 7.12
N HIS A 344 3.17 7.97 7.19
CA HIS A 344 3.79 7.36 6.02
C HIS A 344 2.80 6.45 5.31
N VAL A 345 2.61 6.67 4.04
CA VAL A 345 1.77 5.85 3.16
C VAL A 345 2.67 4.95 2.32
N HIS A 346 2.44 3.64 2.41
CA HIS A 346 3.16 2.59 1.68
C HIS A 346 2.22 1.96 0.65
N PRO A 347 2.24 2.40 -0.62
CA PRO A 347 1.32 1.92 -1.63
C PRO A 347 1.59 0.46 -2.00
N PHE A 348 0.53 -0.33 -2.13
CA PHE A 348 0.58 -1.66 -2.75
C PHE A 348 -0.07 -1.62 -4.14
N CYS A 349 0.32 -2.54 -5.02
CA CYS A 349 -0.27 -2.62 -6.35
C CYS A 349 -0.90 -3.98 -6.66
N PHE A 350 -0.70 -4.97 -5.81
CA PHE A 350 -1.21 -6.32 -6.04
C PHE A 350 -1.82 -6.92 -4.77
N MET A 351 -2.97 -7.57 -4.93
CA MET A 351 -3.62 -8.38 -3.90
C MET A 351 -4.20 -9.65 -4.53
N ASP A 352 -3.89 -10.83 -3.96
CA ASP A 352 -4.38 -12.12 -4.42
C ASP A 352 -5.91 -12.19 -4.52
N ALA A 353 -6.61 -11.63 -3.53
CA ALA A 353 -8.07 -11.57 -3.50
C ALA A 353 -8.65 -10.76 -4.68
N ASN A 354 -7.99 -9.69 -5.13
CA ASN A 354 -8.39 -8.95 -6.34
C ASN A 354 -8.29 -9.84 -7.58
N SER A 355 -7.15 -10.49 -7.76
CA SER A 355 -6.94 -11.36 -8.91
C SER A 355 -7.95 -12.51 -8.96
N PHE A 356 -8.20 -13.16 -7.81
CA PHE A 356 -9.07 -14.33 -7.75
C PHE A 356 -10.56 -13.98 -7.80
N TYR A 357 -11.03 -13.11 -6.90
CA TYR A 357 -12.47 -12.87 -6.74
C TYR A 357 -13.01 -11.81 -7.69
N GLU A 358 -12.26 -10.72 -7.91
CA GLU A 358 -12.73 -9.55 -8.66
C GLU A 358 -12.35 -9.69 -10.15
N GLN A 359 -11.08 -9.93 -10.46
CA GLN A 359 -10.57 -10.03 -11.83
C GLN A 359 -10.74 -11.45 -12.41
N ARG A 360 -11.08 -12.46 -11.59
CA ARG A 360 -11.32 -13.86 -11.98
C ARG A 360 -10.18 -14.48 -12.77
N GLN A 361 -8.97 -14.14 -12.39
CA GLN A 361 -7.75 -14.66 -13.00
C GLN A 361 -7.41 -16.05 -12.48
N ASN A 362 -6.86 -16.87 -13.35
CA ASN A 362 -6.19 -18.10 -12.96
C ASN A 362 -4.74 -17.83 -12.53
N PRO A 363 -4.04 -18.81 -11.92
CA PRO A 363 -2.66 -18.63 -11.45
C PRO A 363 -1.67 -18.16 -12.53
N GLU A 364 -1.84 -18.58 -13.78
CA GLU A 364 -0.93 -18.19 -14.86
C GLU A 364 -1.11 -16.72 -15.25
N GLN A 365 -2.34 -16.26 -15.41
CA GLN A 365 -2.68 -14.87 -15.68
C GLN A 365 -2.20 -13.96 -14.55
N THR A 366 -2.41 -14.38 -13.31
CA THR A 366 -1.95 -13.66 -12.11
C THR A 366 -0.42 -13.56 -12.07
N LEU A 367 0.31 -14.63 -12.45
CA LEU A 367 1.77 -14.57 -12.52
C LEU A 367 2.25 -13.54 -13.56
N GLN A 368 1.61 -13.45 -14.73
CA GLN A 368 1.95 -12.47 -15.75
C GLN A 368 1.73 -11.02 -15.24
N GLU A 369 0.62 -10.79 -14.54
CA GLU A 369 0.34 -9.50 -13.93
C GLU A 369 1.39 -9.13 -12.86
N LEU A 370 1.75 -10.06 -11.98
CA LEU A 370 2.81 -9.86 -10.97
C LEU A 370 4.17 -9.56 -11.59
N LEU A 371 4.52 -10.26 -12.68
CA LEU A 371 5.77 -10.02 -13.40
C LEU A 371 5.78 -8.64 -14.06
N HIS A 372 4.65 -8.16 -14.56
CA HIS A 372 4.53 -6.78 -15.05
C HIS A 372 4.83 -5.78 -13.92
N TYR A 373 4.20 -5.91 -12.73
CA TYR A 373 4.47 -5.02 -11.60
C TYR A 373 5.93 -5.11 -11.11
N LEU A 374 6.52 -6.30 -11.14
CA LEU A 374 7.94 -6.49 -10.82
C LEU A 374 8.84 -5.71 -11.76
N LEU A 375 8.60 -5.81 -13.07
CA LEU A 375 9.39 -5.13 -14.09
C LEU A 375 9.28 -3.61 -13.97
N VAL A 376 8.07 -3.06 -13.91
CA VAL A 376 7.89 -1.60 -13.84
C VAL A 376 8.45 -1.00 -12.54
N CYS A 377 8.38 -1.72 -11.42
CA CYS A 377 9.02 -1.27 -10.18
C CYS A 377 10.55 -1.36 -10.23
N LYS A 378 11.12 -2.40 -10.86
CA LYS A 378 12.58 -2.50 -11.08
C LYS A 378 13.09 -1.39 -11.97
N GLU A 379 12.38 -1.06 -13.07
CA GLU A 379 12.77 -0.01 -14.02
C GLU A 379 12.89 1.38 -13.38
N VAL A 380 12.07 1.65 -12.36
CA VAL A 380 12.07 2.94 -11.66
C VAL A 380 12.71 2.89 -10.27
N ASN A 381 13.36 1.77 -9.91
CA ASN A 381 13.99 1.54 -8.61
C ASN A 381 13.04 1.82 -7.42
N ALA A 382 11.79 1.41 -7.54
CA ALA A 382 10.75 1.61 -6.52
C ALA A 382 10.57 0.38 -5.63
N THR A 383 9.65 0.46 -4.65
CA THR A 383 9.30 -0.66 -3.78
C THR A 383 8.05 -1.37 -4.34
N LEU A 384 8.16 -2.67 -4.57
CA LEU A 384 7.03 -3.52 -4.89
C LEU A 384 6.43 -4.08 -3.61
N ILE A 385 5.21 -3.67 -3.26
CA ILE A 385 4.44 -4.20 -2.12
C ILE A 385 3.29 -5.04 -2.67
N THR A 386 3.19 -6.29 -2.20
CA THR A 386 2.12 -7.22 -2.57
C THR A 386 1.38 -7.70 -1.34
N ILE A 387 0.08 -7.94 -1.47
CA ILE A 387 -0.78 -8.50 -0.42
C ILE A 387 -1.10 -9.96 -0.76
N TRP A 388 -0.88 -10.83 0.21
CA TRP A 388 -1.26 -12.22 0.16
C TRP A 388 -2.02 -12.61 1.43
N HIS A 389 -3.00 -13.51 1.29
CA HIS A 389 -3.70 -14.09 2.43
C HIS A 389 -3.24 -15.54 2.64
N ASN A 390 -3.12 -15.95 3.88
CA ASN A 390 -2.64 -17.28 4.23
C ASN A 390 -3.51 -18.43 3.67
N ASN A 391 -4.81 -18.21 3.48
CA ASN A 391 -5.71 -19.19 2.90
C ASN A 391 -5.42 -19.50 1.43
N PHE A 392 -4.93 -18.53 0.63
CA PHE A 392 -4.50 -18.74 -0.76
C PHE A 392 -3.22 -19.58 -0.84
N LEU A 393 -2.36 -19.49 0.15
CA LEU A 393 -1.04 -20.11 0.19
C LEU A 393 -1.02 -21.45 0.93
N GLY A 394 -2.19 -21.90 1.37
CA GLY A 394 -2.37 -23.17 2.05
C GLY A 394 -2.66 -24.33 1.11
N THR A 395 -3.44 -25.31 1.61
CA THR A 395 -3.80 -26.53 0.87
C THR A 395 -5.29 -26.63 0.55
N ALA A 396 -6.04 -25.54 0.72
CA ALA A 396 -7.46 -25.50 0.38
C ALA A 396 -7.65 -25.67 -1.14
N SER A 397 -8.48 -26.63 -1.53
CA SER A 397 -8.69 -26.96 -2.95
C SER A 397 -9.20 -25.82 -3.82
N GLU A 398 -9.89 -24.85 -3.20
CA GLU A 398 -10.36 -23.63 -3.85
C GLU A 398 -9.20 -22.82 -4.46
N PHE A 399 -8.02 -22.86 -3.82
CA PHE A 399 -6.83 -22.07 -4.20
C PHE A 399 -5.71 -22.93 -4.81
N ASN A 400 -6.06 -24.04 -5.46
CA ASN A 400 -5.06 -24.86 -6.13
C ASN A 400 -4.23 -24.07 -7.15
N GLY A 401 -2.91 -24.22 -7.11
CA GLY A 401 -1.95 -23.56 -8.00
C GLY A 401 -1.48 -22.17 -7.51
N TRP A 402 -2.12 -21.59 -6.48
CA TRP A 402 -1.73 -20.27 -5.96
C TRP A 402 -0.44 -20.30 -5.14
N LYS A 403 -0.23 -21.37 -4.41
CA LYS A 403 1.01 -21.60 -3.67
C LYS A 403 2.21 -21.73 -4.61
N GLU A 404 2.08 -22.53 -5.65
CA GLU A 404 3.09 -22.76 -6.69
C GLU A 404 3.36 -21.48 -7.51
N LEU A 405 2.31 -20.71 -7.80
CA LEU A 405 2.42 -19.37 -8.41
C LEU A 405 3.30 -18.48 -7.54
N TYR A 406 3.01 -18.42 -6.23
CA TYR A 406 3.77 -17.56 -5.31
C TYR A 406 5.25 -17.96 -5.24
N GLU A 407 5.56 -19.27 -5.16
CA GLU A 407 6.95 -19.76 -5.22
C GLU A 407 7.67 -19.33 -6.50
N LYS A 408 7.00 -19.47 -7.65
CA LYS A 408 7.55 -19.03 -8.95
C LYS A 408 7.81 -17.54 -8.98
N PHE A 409 6.85 -16.74 -8.49
CA PHE A 409 7.00 -15.29 -8.42
C PHE A 409 8.19 -14.87 -7.53
N ILE A 410 8.31 -15.43 -6.32
CA ILE A 410 9.42 -15.13 -5.41
C ILE A 410 10.77 -15.47 -6.05
N ALA A 411 10.87 -16.57 -6.79
CA ALA A 411 12.09 -16.92 -7.52
C ALA A 411 12.47 -15.89 -8.60
N GLN A 412 11.49 -15.24 -9.26
CA GLN A 412 11.73 -14.17 -10.24
C GLN A 412 12.13 -12.83 -9.59
N VAL A 413 11.65 -12.56 -8.39
CA VAL A 413 12.03 -11.35 -7.64
C VAL A 413 13.52 -11.31 -7.35
N GLN A 414 14.16 -12.45 -7.16
CA GLN A 414 15.58 -12.58 -6.80
C GLN A 414 16.54 -12.55 -8.00
N GLN A 415 16.02 -12.64 -9.21
CA GLN A 415 16.78 -12.48 -10.46
C GLN A 415 16.91 -11.00 -10.84
#